data_f901c3ed0fe2aa9e4df832c1caaed1ca
#
_entry.id   f901c3ed0fe2aa9e4df832c1caaed1ca
#
_cell.length_a   1.000
_cell.length_b   1.000
_cell.length_c   1.000
_cell.angle_alpha   90.00
_cell.angle_beta   90.00
_cell.angle_gamma   90.00
#
_symmetry.space_group_name_H-M   'P 1'
#
loop_
_entity.id
_entity.type
_entity.pdbx_description
1 polymer ?
#
loop_
_entity_poly.entity_id
_entity_poly.type
_entity_poly.pdbx_seq_one_letter_code
_entity_poly.pdbx_strand_id
1 'polypeptide(L)'
;MAYSELIKNFQRVRDYMRAFYVYGFKSRDEYNKKSGRSYDNERRRIESWLGDYMRFSKTEEGKNVFLSIDSRAMPGNPLYKAFKTSSFTDRDITLHFILFDILHSPDTALSVPELCERIDIYLSGFDEPIEFDESTVRKKLKEYVSEGIVQTQKNGRKVLYSRTKEGSEILPYMLQFFSEVLPCGVVGSFLLDKQAESKHIFNFKHHYILSALDSDVLCDLFLAIREHREVIADNYSPRYSGAKQVSFVPLKILISSQGGRQYLIGYSREYDQLRSYRVDYLSNIKITDVAEDFNSLRKWLKRNEKHMWGVTLRNSIRGYDKVEMTVKIGENEEYIINRLEREKRCGEVEIIDEHTVKFTAEVFDASEMLPWLRTFICRVSEFKSSNKQAERAFWNDLDKMYELYDIKEG
;
A
#
# COMPACT_ATOMS: atom_id res chain seq x y z
N MET A 1 -10.23 -14.03 28.80
CA MET A 1 -11.00 -13.52 27.64
C MET A 1 -10.28 -14.04 26.42
N ALA A 2 -10.96 -14.87 25.65
CA ALA A 2 -10.37 -15.49 24.47
C ALA A 2 -9.96 -14.43 23.44
N TYR A 3 -8.73 -14.45 23.04
CA TYR A 3 -8.16 -13.64 21.95
C TYR A 3 -8.70 -14.06 20.56
N SER A 4 -9.72 -14.92 20.52
CA SER A 4 -10.33 -15.49 19.33
C SER A 4 -11.01 -14.46 18.40
N GLU A 5 -11.11 -13.19 18.81
CA GLU A 5 -11.75 -12.14 18.04
C GLU A 5 -10.76 -11.18 17.38
N LEU A 6 -9.46 -11.52 17.37
CA LEU A 6 -8.47 -10.52 17.08
C LEU A 6 -8.63 -9.84 15.72
N ILE A 7 -9.10 -10.49 14.67
CA ILE A 7 -9.37 -9.76 13.43
C ILE A 7 -10.38 -10.46 12.53
N LYS A 8 -11.66 -10.31 12.82
CA LYS A 8 -12.73 -10.66 11.87
C LYS A 8 -12.90 -9.65 10.74
N ASN A 9 -12.28 -8.46 10.88
CA ASN A 9 -12.44 -7.40 9.92
C ASN A 9 -11.16 -6.55 9.84
N PHE A 10 -10.24 -6.97 8.97
CA PHE A 10 -8.97 -6.28 8.72
C PHE A 10 -9.17 -4.81 8.32
N GLN A 11 -10.18 -4.50 7.50
CA GLN A 11 -10.51 -3.14 7.11
C GLN A 11 -10.75 -2.23 8.32
N ARG A 12 -11.39 -2.77 9.35
CA ARG A 12 -11.66 -2.04 10.58
C ARG A 12 -10.38 -1.72 11.36
N VAL A 13 -9.46 -2.68 11.46
CA VAL A 13 -8.15 -2.47 12.07
C VAL A 13 -7.35 -1.45 11.28
N ARG A 14 -7.37 -1.53 9.96
CA ARG A 14 -6.75 -0.59 9.05
C ARG A 14 -7.23 0.84 9.24
N ASP A 15 -8.55 1.06 9.35
CA ASP A 15 -9.12 2.38 9.60
C ASP A 15 -8.67 2.96 10.95
N TYR A 16 -8.63 2.15 12.00
CA TYR A 16 -8.14 2.57 13.31
C TYR A 16 -6.64 2.88 13.30
N MET A 17 -5.84 2.05 12.67
CA MET A 17 -4.41 2.30 12.57
C MET A 17 -4.11 3.60 11.83
N ARG A 18 -4.85 3.90 10.77
CA ARG A 18 -4.75 5.17 10.08
C ARG A 18 -5.14 6.34 10.98
N ALA A 19 -6.20 6.19 11.77
CA ALA A 19 -6.60 7.23 12.72
C ALA A 19 -5.52 7.51 13.77
N PHE A 20 -4.84 6.48 14.28
CA PHE A 20 -3.78 6.64 15.28
C PHE A 20 -2.42 7.10 14.72
N TYR A 21 -2.16 6.86 13.46
CA TYR A 21 -0.87 7.15 12.84
C TYR A 21 -0.91 8.35 11.89
N VAL A 22 -1.86 8.37 10.95
CA VAL A 22 -1.93 9.42 9.92
C VAL A 22 -2.56 10.69 10.44
N TYR A 23 -3.68 10.53 11.13
CA TYR A 23 -4.44 11.69 11.63
C TYR A 23 -3.97 12.15 13.01
N GLY A 24 -3.10 11.35 13.64
CA GLY A 24 -2.49 11.61 14.94
C GLY A 24 -3.48 11.91 16.06
N PHE A 25 -3.17 11.54 17.28
CA PHE A 25 -3.84 12.06 18.47
C PHE A 25 -5.37 11.98 18.42
N LYS A 26 -5.93 10.78 18.26
CA LYS A 26 -7.37 10.56 18.41
C LYS A 26 -7.73 10.23 19.84
N SER A 27 -8.55 11.08 20.43
CA SER A 27 -9.24 10.78 21.68
C SER A 27 -10.44 9.86 21.44
N ARG A 28 -10.98 9.29 22.51
CA ARG A 28 -12.19 8.46 22.44
C ARG A 28 -13.40 9.24 21.89
N ASP A 29 -13.48 10.51 22.23
CA ASP A 29 -14.62 11.39 21.90
C ASP A 29 -14.54 11.91 20.46
N GLU A 30 -13.34 12.04 19.91
CA GLU A 30 -13.12 12.39 18.48
C GLU A 30 -13.46 11.24 17.53
N TYR A 31 -13.71 10.03 18.07
CA TYR A 31 -14.04 8.86 17.25
C TYR A 31 -15.53 8.81 16.90
N ASN A 32 -15.96 9.68 16.00
CA ASN A 32 -17.37 9.87 15.62
C ASN A 32 -17.95 8.78 14.72
N LYS A 33 -17.13 7.86 14.21
CA LYS A 33 -17.57 6.84 13.25
C LYS A 33 -18.32 5.66 13.90
N LYS A 34 -18.11 5.37 15.18
CA LYS A 34 -18.69 4.24 15.92
C LYS A 34 -18.70 4.52 17.42
N SER A 35 -19.31 3.62 18.23
CA SER A 35 -19.38 3.78 19.68
C SER A 35 -18.00 3.80 20.37
N GLY A 36 -17.86 4.49 21.49
CA GLY A 36 -16.64 4.53 22.30
C GLY A 36 -16.17 3.12 22.74
N ARG A 37 -17.10 2.17 22.95
CA ARG A 37 -16.74 0.76 23.21
C ARG A 37 -16.01 0.12 22.03
N SER A 38 -16.41 0.49 20.80
CA SER A 38 -15.75 0.04 19.57
C SER A 38 -14.33 0.56 19.49
N TYR A 39 -14.11 1.84 19.83
CA TYR A 39 -12.80 2.46 19.93
C TYR A 39 -11.90 1.71 20.93
N ASP A 40 -12.38 1.49 22.16
CA ASP A 40 -11.60 0.81 23.20
C ASP A 40 -11.21 -0.62 22.79
N ASN A 41 -12.10 -1.35 22.14
CA ASN A 41 -11.82 -2.71 21.68
C ASN A 41 -10.74 -2.74 20.58
N GLU A 42 -10.85 -1.88 19.57
CA GLU A 42 -9.85 -1.84 18.49
C GLU A 42 -8.50 -1.31 19.01
N ARG A 43 -8.49 -0.33 19.88
CA ARG A 43 -7.28 0.14 20.55
C ARG A 43 -6.55 -1.01 21.27
N ARG A 44 -7.26 -1.80 22.06
CA ARG A 44 -6.67 -2.96 22.76
C ARG A 44 -6.13 -4.01 21.82
N ARG A 45 -6.80 -4.24 20.70
CA ARG A 45 -6.35 -5.17 19.66
C ARG A 45 -5.06 -4.70 19.03
N ILE A 46 -4.96 -3.42 18.66
CA ILE A 46 -3.74 -2.84 18.11
C ILE A 46 -2.63 -2.85 19.18
N GLU A 47 -2.94 -2.51 20.42
CA GLU A 47 -1.99 -2.51 21.54
C GLU A 47 -1.39 -3.90 21.79
N SER A 48 -2.13 -4.99 21.54
CA SER A 48 -1.63 -6.36 21.76
C SER A 48 -0.45 -6.74 20.87
N TRP A 49 -0.26 -6.10 19.72
CA TRP A 49 0.81 -6.41 18.77
C TRP A 49 1.66 -5.22 18.33
N LEU A 50 1.22 -3.98 18.61
CA LEU A 50 1.98 -2.75 18.38
C LEU A 50 2.18 -1.94 19.67
N GLY A 51 1.94 -2.51 20.83
CA GLY A 51 2.01 -1.82 22.14
C GLY A 51 3.34 -1.09 22.36
N ASP A 52 4.45 -1.68 21.93
CA ASP A 52 5.79 -1.09 22.04
C ASP A 52 5.92 0.24 21.27
N TYR A 53 5.11 0.43 20.24
CA TYR A 53 5.08 1.62 19.39
C TYR A 53 3.94 2.57 19.73
N MET A 54 3.02 2.18 20.60
CA MET A 54 1.93 3.04 21.04
C MET A 54 2.40 4.00 22.13
N ARG A 55 2.06 5.26 21.94
CA ARG A 55 2.31 6.34 22.89
C ARG A 55 1.01 7.07 23.16
N PHE A 56 0.99 7.84 24.22
CA PHE A 56 -0.16 8.66 24.56
C PHE A 56 0.28 10.01 25.14
N SER A 57 -0.50 11.03 24.87
CA SER A 57 -0.42 12.32 25.51
C SER A 57 -1.72 12.56 26.30
N LYS A 58 -1.62 13.25 27.45
CA LYS A 58 -2.77 13.72 28.20
C LYS A 58 -2.98 15.19 27.86
N THR A 59 -4.20 15.53 27.46
CA THR A 59 -4.66 16.91 27.26
C THR A 59 -5.83 17.17 28.21
N GLU A 60 -6.27 18.40 28.31
CA GLU A 60 -7.47 18.77 29.08
C GLU A 60 -8.72 18.05 28.57
N GLU A 61 -8.75 17.73 27.28
CA GLU A 61 -9.85 17.03 26.61
C GLU A 61 -9.79 15.49 26.74
N GLY A 62 -8.73 14.95 27.38
CA GLY A 62 -8.59 13.51 27.61
C GLY A 62 -7.26 12.89 27.21
N LYS A 63 -7.27 11.57 27.05
CA LYS A 63 -6.11 10.77 26.66
C LYS A 63 -6.09 10.53 25.15
N ASN A 64 -5.14 11.13 24.48
CA ASN A 64 -4.89 10.93 23.06
C ASN A 64 -3.87 9.82 22.84
N VAL A 65 -4.20 8.86 21.97
CA VAL A 65 -3.34 7.71 21.67
C VAL A 65 -2.83 7.85 20.24
N PHE A 66 -1.56 7.56 20.03
CA PHE A 66 -0.92 7.58 18.70
C PHE A 66 0.15 6.51 18.57
N LEU A 67 0.48 6.18 17.32
CA LEU A 67 1.61 5.31 16.98
C LEU A 67 2.86 6.15 16.73
N SER A 68 3.95 5.82 17.41
CA SER A 68 5.26 6.42 17.22
C SER A 68 6.23 5.34 16.74
N ILE A 69 6.45 5.31 15.43
CA ILE A 69 7.34 4.34 14.79
C ILE A 69 8.46 5.11 14.10
N ASP A 70 9.70 4.93 14.58
CA ASP A 70 10.86 5.48 13.89
C ASP A 70 11.34 4.50 12.83
N SER A 71 10.92 4.75 11.59
CA SER A 71 11.28 3.92 10.44
C SER A 71 12.79 3.89 10.15
N ARG A 72 13.57 4.82 10.71
CA ARG A 72 15.03 4.87 10.54
C ARG A 72 15.77 3.87 11.43
N ALA A 73 15.17 3.57 12.59
CA ALA A 73 15.76 2.70 13.60
C ALA A 73 15.31 1.23 13.47
N MET A 74 14.31 0.96 12.63
CA MET A 74 13.71 -0.37 12.54
C MET A 74 14.27 -1.16 11.38
N PRO A 75 14.54 -2.47 11.58
CA PRO A 75 14.98 -3.35 10.51
C PRO A 75 13.86 -3.71 9.53
N GLY A 76 12.59 -3.66 9.94
CA GLY A 76 11.43 -4.01 9.13
C GLY A 76 10.16 -3.26 9.54
N ASN A 77 9.14 -3.28 8.67
CA ASN A 77 7.89 -2.59 8.91
C ASN A 77 6.97 -3.41 9.84
N PRO A 78 6.73 -2.96 11.10
CA PRO A 78 5.92 -3.69 12.06
C PRO A 78 4.44 -3.80 11.66
N LEU A 79 3.95 -2.97 10.74
CA LEU A 79 2.56 -2.98 10.31
C LEU A 79 2.21 -4.24 9.50
N TYR A 80 3.20 -4.92 8.91
CA TYR A 80 2.95 -6.23 8.28
C TYR A 80 2.46 -7.29 9.28
N LYS A 81 2.70 -7.10 10.57
CA LYS A 81 2.12 -7.97 11.60
C LYS A 81 0.59 -8.01 11.56
N ALA A 82 -0.06 -6.94 11.06
CA ALA A 82 -1.51 -6.91 10.89
C ALA A 82 -2.04 -8.03 9.98
N PHE A 83 -1.30 -8.39 8.94
CA PHE A 83 -1.67 -9.45 8.01
C PHE A 83 -1.42 -10.85 8.58
N LYS A 84 -0.56 -10.97 9.60
CA LYS A 84 -0.27 -12.25 10.29
C LYS A 84 -1.31 -12.58 11.35
N THR A 85 -2.02 -11.60 11.84
CA THR A 85 -3.06 -11.74 12.84
C THR A 85 -4.40 -12.13 12.19
N SER A 86 -4.44 -13.13 11.35
CA SER A 86 -5.69 -13.77 10.98
C SER A 86 -6.28 -14.42 12.24
N SER A 87 -7.58 -14.23 12.47
CA SER A 87 -8.25 -14.86 13.60
C SER A 87 -8.36 -16.35 13.36
N PHE A 88 -7.44 -17.09 13.95
CA PHE A 88 -7.64 -18.52 14.14
C PHE A 88 -8.53 -18.68 15.37
N THR A 89 -9.58 -19.47 15.24
CA THR A 89 -10.30 -19.99 16.39
C THR A 89 -9.43 -21.07 17.06
N ASP A 90 -9.66 -21.36 18.34
CA ASP A 90 -8.96 -22.46 19.01
C ASP A 90 -9.08 -23.77 18.20
N ARG A 91 -10.23 -24.00 17.57
CA ARG A 91 -10.47 -25.14 16.66
C ARG A 91 -9.58 -25.10 15.43
N ASP A 92 -9.39 -23.94 14.80
CA ASP A 92 -8.50 -23.80 13.62
C ASP A 92 -7.05 -24.10 14.00
N ILE A 93 -6.62 -23.62 15.16
CA ILE A 93 -5.25 -23.84 15.67
C ILE A 93 -5.04 -25.33 15.96
N THR A 94 -5.97 -25.95 16.68
CA THR A 94 -5.91 -27.37 17.02
C THR A 94 -5.85 -28.23 15.76
N LEU A 95 -6.76 -27.99 14.81
CA LEU A 95 -6.80 -28.75 13.56
C LEU A 95 -5.52 -28.54 12.72
N HIS A 96 -4.97 -27.34 12.71
CA HIS A 96 -3.72 -27.03 12.02
C HIS A 96 -2.57 -27.90 12.55
N PHE A 97 -2.32 -27.87 13.85
CA PHE A 97 -1.22 -28.61 14.46
C PHE A 97 -1.39 -30.12 14.28
N ILE A 98 -2.58 -30.65 14.49
CA ILE A 98 -2.83 -32.10 14.36
C ILE A 98 -2.64 -32.56 12.91
N LEU A 99 -3.17 -31.83 11.92
CA LEU A 99 -2.98 -32.14 10.50
C LEU A 99 -1.51 -32.15 10.10
N PHE A 100 -0.72 -31.20 10.60
CA PHE A 100 0.71 -31.12 10.27
C PHE A 100 1.54 -32.17 11.01
N ASP A 101 1.10 -32.61 12.17
CA ASP A 101 1.73 -33.75 12.90
C ASP A 101 1.43 -35.06 12.19
N ILE A 102 0.18 -35.28 11.77
CA ILE A 102 -0.21 -36.49 11.01
C ILE A 102 0.49 -36.53 9.64
N LEU A 103 0.53 -35.39 8.93
CA LEU A 103 1.16 -35.23 7.62
C LEU A 103 2.61 -34.71 7.74
N HIS A 104 3.38 -35.24 8.71
CA HIS A 104 4.75 -34.77 8.99
C HIS A 104 5.73 -35.03 7.83
N SER A 105 5.47 -36.09 7.03
CA SER A 105 6.33 -36.51 5.92
C SER A 105 5.59 -36.41 4.58
N PRO A 106 6.29 -36.03 3.47
CA PRO A 106 5.74 -36.10 2.12
C PRO A 106 5.35 -37.51 1.69
N ASP A 107 5.93 -38.55 2.32
CA ASP A 107 5.63 -39.94 2.01
C ASP A 107 4.34 -40.46 2.69
N THR A 108 3.82 -39.68 3.65
CA THR A 108 2.55 -39.96 4.31
C THR A 108 1.40 -39.43 3.50
N ALA A 109 0.69 -40.26 2.77
CA ALA A 109 -0.46 -39.90 1.95
C ALA A 109 -1.73 -40.54 2.48
N LEU A 110 -2.72 -39.74 2.89
CA LEU A 110 -3.95 -40.19 3.55
C LEU A 110 -5.18 -39.57 2.88
N SER A 111 -6.29 -40.33 2.86
CA SER A 111 -7.60 -39.85 2.45
C SER A 111 -8.28 -39.03 3.58
N VAL A 112 -9.31 -38.26 3.26
CA VAL A 112 -10.03 -37.44 4.25
C VAL A 112 -10.63 -38.32 5.37
N PRO A 113 -11.27 -39.48 5.10
CA PRO A 113 -11.74 -40.37 6.17
C PRO A 113 -10.62 -40.86 7.08
N GLU A 114 -9.47 -41.29 6.51
CA GLU A 114 -8.32 -41.74 7.28
C GLU A 114 -7.70 -40.61 8.14
N LEU A 115 -7.73 -39.37 7.64
CA LEU A 115 -7.31 -38.19 8.41
C LEU A 115 -8.27 -37.91 9.57
N CYS A 116 -9.59 -37.99 9.35
CA CYS A 116 -10.58 -37.80 10.40
C CYS A 116 -10.41 -38.85 11.52
N GLU A 117 -10.26 -40.12 11.15
CA GLU A 117 -10.01 -41.19 12.12
C GLU A 117 -8.76 -40.93 12.98
N ARG A 118 -7.66 -40.49 12.36
CA ARG A 118 -6.44 -40.14 13.10
C ARG A 118 -6.59 -38.91 13.97
N ILE A 119 -7.34 -37.91 13.51
CA ILE A 119 -7.65 -36.72 14.30
C ILE A 119 -8.45 -37.08 15.53
N ASP A 120 -9.46 -37.96 15.40
CA ASP A 120 -10.29 -38.41 16.51
C ASP A 120 -9.46 -39.22 17.52
N ILE A 121 -8.59 -40.12 17.06
CA ILE A 121 -7.65 -40.84 17.93
C ILE A 121 -6.73 -39.86 18.66
N TYR A 122 -6.21 -38.83 17.98
CA TYR A 122 -5.32 -37.83 18.58
C TYR A 122 -6.02 -37.04 19.68
N LEU A 123 -7.28 -36.67 19.45
CA LEU A 123 -8.08 -35.88 20.38
C LEU A 123 -8.69 -36.69 21.52
N SER A 124 -8.84 -38.01 21.37
CA SER A 124 -9.40 -38.88 22.41
C SER A 124 -8.59 -38.93 23.72
N GLY A 125 -7.34 -38.42 23.68
CA GLY A 125 -6.48 -38.29 24.87
C GLY A 125 -6.75 -37.04 25.73
N PHE A 126 -7.69 -36.16 25.33
CA PHE A 126 -8.03 -34.96 26.07
C PHE A 126 -9.34 -35.13 26.84
N ASP A 127 -9.47 -34.46 28.00
CA ASP A 127 -10.65 -34.55 28.87
C ASP A 127 -11.94 -34.04 28.17
N GLU A 128 -11.83 -33.04 27.31
CA GLU A 128 -12.91 -32.51 26.49
C GLU A 128 -12.51 -32.53 25.00
N PRO A 129 -12.64 -33.66 24.30
CA PRO A 129 -12.22 -33.78 22.93
C PRO A 129 -13.06 -32.91 22.00
N ILE A 130 -12.38 -32.16 21.13
CA ILE A 130 -13.03 -31.37 20.09
C ILE A 130 -13.34 -32.27 18.91
N GLU A 131 -14.60 -32.36 18.48
CA GLU A 131 -14.99 -33.10 17.29
C GLU A 131 -14.85 -32.23 16.03
N PHE A 132 -14.29 -32.81 14.98
CA PHE A 132 -14.21 -32.21 13.66
C PHE A 132 -14.99 -33.03 12.63
N ASP A 133 -15.95 -32.38 11.99
CA ASP A 133 -16.66 -33.01 10.88
C ASP A 133 -15.78 -33.12 9.62
N GLU A 134 -16.07 -34.09 8.77
CA GLU A 134 -15.32 -34.33 7.53
C GLU A 134 -15.33 -33.09 6.60
N SER A 135 -16.38 -32.30 6.62
CA SER A 135 -16.51 -31.10 5.77
C SER A 135 -15.53 -30.02 6.19
N THR A 136 -15.30 -29.87 7.50
CA THR A 136 -14.32 -28.91 8.07
C THR A 136 -12.89 -29.34 7.73
N VAL A 137 -12.56 -30.61 7.91
CA VAL A 137 -11.24 -31.16 7.56
C VAL A 137 -10.98 -31.00 6.06
N ARG A 138 -11.96 -31.34 5.22
CA ARG A 138 -11.90 -31.22 3.76
C ARG A 138 -11.70 -29.77 3.31
N LYS A 139 -12.40 -28.84 3.93
CA LYS A 139 -12.26 -27.39 3.65
C LYS A 139 -10.85 -26.91 3.98
N LYS A 140 -10.31 -27.33 5.14
CA LYS A 140 -8.95 -26.95 5.56
C LYS A 140 -7.87 -27.54 4.68
N LEU A 141 -8.01 -28.79 4.28
CA LEU A 141 -7.10 -29.43 3.31
C LEU A 141 -7.11 -28.74 1.94
N LYS A 142 -8.29 -28.31 1.45
CA LYS A 142 -8.37 -27.52 0.20
C LYS A 142 -7.65 -26.20 0.32
N GLU A 143 -7.75 -25.51 1.46
CA GLU A 143 -6.99 -24.30 1.76
C GLU A 143 -5.50 -24.58 1.66
N TYR A 144 -4.98 -25.60 2.32
CA TYR A 144 -3.57 -25.99 2.27
C TYR A 144 -3.08 -26.42 0.89
N VAL A 145 -3.95 -27.04 0.09
CA VAL A 145 -3.65 -27.36 -1.32
C VAL A 145 -3.51 -26.08 -2.13
N SER A 146 -4.41 -25.08 -1.92
CA SER A 146 -4.31 -23.80 -2.62
C SER A 146 -3.09 -22.98 -2.21
N GLU A 147 -2.61 -23.17 -0.97
CA GLU A 147 -1.38 -22.55 -0.44
C GLU A 147 -0.10 -23.31 -0.83
N GLY A 148 -0.23 -24.47 -1.50
CA GLY A 148 0.90 -25.29 -1.92
C GLY A 148 1.61 -26.05 -0.77
N ILE A 149 1.01 -26.10 0.41
CA ILE A 149 1.56 -26.77 1.60
C ILE A 149 1.28 -28.27 1.56
N VAL A 150 0.11 -28.64 1.05
CA VAL A 150 -0.35 -30.02 0.87
C VAL A 150 -0.58 -30.25 -0.62
N GLN A 151 -0.23 -31.42 -1.09
CA GLN A 151 -0.51 -31.88 -2.46
C GLN A 151 -1.54 -33.00 -2.46
N THR A 152 -2.21 -33.19 -3.59
CA THR A 152 -3.19 -34.25 -3.78
C THR A 152 -2.70 -35.27 -4.79
N GLN A 153 -2.91 -36.55 -4.51
CA GLN A 153 -2.66 -37.65 -5.42
C GLN A 153 -3.93 -38.50 -5.56
N LYS A 154 -4.31 -38.82 -6.79
CA LYS A 154 -5.42 -39.77 -7.02
C LYS A 154 -4.92 -41.21 -6.95
N ASN A 155 -5.57 -42.03 -6.15
CA ASN A 155 -5.37 -43.45 -6.12
C ASN A 155 -6.72 -44.12 -6.36
N GLY A 156 -6.98 -44.52 -7.62
CA GLY A 156 -8.28 -44.98 -8.05
C GLY A 156 -9.37 -43.93 -7.87
N ARG A 157 -10.39 -44.24 -7.05
CA ARG A 157 -11.49 -43.30 -6.70
C ARG A 157 -11.17 -42.42 -5.50
N LYS A 158 -10.09 -42.71 -4.75
CA LYS A 158 -9.70 -41.93 -3.56
C LYS A 158 -8.75 -40.79 -3.92
N VAL A 159 -8.95 -39.68 -3.25
CA VAL A 159 -7.99 -38.56 -3.26
C VAL A 159 -7.20 -38.65 -1.98
N LEU A 160 -5.88 -38.74 -2.10
CA LEU A 160 -4.95 -38.76 -0.99
C LEU A 160 -4.29 -37.39 -0.86
N TYR A 161 -4.03 -36.98 0.36
CA TYR A 161 -3.38 -35.75 0.75
C TYR A 161 -2.03 -36.07 1.39
N SER A 162 -0.98 -35.39 0.95
CA SER A 162 0.35 -35.50 1.55
C SER A 162 1.01 -34.14 1.60
N ARG A 163 1.98 -33.97 2.48
CA ARG A 163 2.79 -32.75 2.53
C ARG A 163 3.58 -32.57 1.22
N THR A 164 3.71 -31.36 0.74
CA THR A 164 4.59 -31.04 -0.39
C THR A 164 6.05 -31.19 0.04
N LYS A 165 6.92 -31.62 -0.87
CA LYS A 165 8.37 -31.55 -0.63
C LYS A 165 8.74 -30.07 -0.54
N GLU A 166 9.58 -29.72 0.43
CA GLU A 166 10.03 -28.35 0.61
C GLU A 166 10.60 -27.80 -0.69
N GLY A 167 10.12 -26.62 -1.08
CA GLY A 167 10.62 -25.92 -2.25
C GLY A 167 12.06 -25.43 -2.03
N SER A 168 12.70 -24.94 -3.07
CA SER A 168 14.05 -24.35 -3.00
C SER A 168 14.12 -23.34 -1.87
N GLU A 169 15.18 -23.42 -1.05
CA GLU A 169 15.44 -22.46 0.03
C GLU A 169 15.47 -21.03 -0.52
N ILE A 170 14.56 -20.19 -0.06
CA ILE A 170 14.59 -18.76 -0.38
C ILE A 170 15.66 -18.15 0.52
N LEU A 171 16.65 -17.51 -0.10
CA LEU A 171 17.76 -16.90 0.62
C LEU A 171 17.28 -15.81 1.58
N PRO A 172 17.71 -15.80 2.85
CA PRO A 172 17.22 -14.85 3.86
C PRO A 172 17.34 -13.39 3.46
N TYR A 173 18.40 -12.99 2.77
CA TYR A 173 18.58 -11.61 2.34
C TYR A 173 17.58 -11.19 1.25
N MET A 174 17.12 -12.12 0.40
CA MET A 174 16.05 -11.82 -0.57
C MET A 174 14.73 -11.56 0.17
N LEU A 175 14.42 -12.36 1.19
CA LEU A 175 13.24 -12.15 2.02
C LEU A 175 13.29 -10.80 2.75
N GLN A 176 14.46 -10.42 3.28
CA GLN A 176 14.64 -9.13 3.93
C GLN A 176 14.36 -7.95 2.97
N PHE A 177 14.80 -8.05 1.72
CA PHE A 177 14.50 -7.02 0.72
C PHE A 177 13.01 -6.98 0.38
N PHE A 178 12.43 -8.11 0.02
CA PHE A 178 11.04 -8.17 -0.42
C PHE A 178 10.03 -7.97 0.72
N SER A 179 10.42 -8.16 1.99
CA SER A 179 9.53 -7.89 3.14
C SER A 179 9.12 -6.42 3.25
N GLU A 180 9.87 -5.50 2.65
CA GLU A 180 9.57 -4.07 2.66
C GLU A 180 8.99 -3.57 1.33
N VAL A 181 8.85 -4.45 0.34
CA VAL A 181 8.33 -4.10 -1.00
C VAL A 181 6.88 -4.55 -1.14
N LEU A 182 5.98 -3.62 -1.37
CA LEU A 182 4.56 -3.88 -1.54
C LEU A 182 4.24 -4.54 -2.90
N PRO A 183 3.31 -5.48 -2.93
CA PRO A 183 2.60 -6.13 -1.82
C PRO A 183 3.34 -7.35 -1.26
N CYS A 184 4.55 -7.66 -1.75
CA CYS A 184 5.35 -8.82 -1.37
C CYS A 184 5.71 -8.84 0.13
N GLY A 185 5.73 -7.68 0.79
CA GLY A 185 6.08 -7.51 2.18
C GLY A 185 5.27 -8.36 3.14
N VAL A 186 3.99 -8.62 2.86
CA VAL A 186 3.15 -9.52 3.66
C VAL A 186 3.76 -10.93 3.71
N VAL A 187 4.09 -11.48 2.54
CA VAL A 187 4.67 -12.82 2.42
C VAL A 187 6.11 -12.84 2.96
N GLY A 188 6.92 -11.85 2.58
CA GLY A 188 8.31 -11.73 3.02
C GLY A 188 8.42 -11.65 4.55
N SER A 189 7.63 -10.81 5.19
CA SER A 189 7.58 -10.68 6.64
C SER A 189 7.12 -11.97 7.34
N PHE A 190 6.14 -12.68 6.77
CA PHE A 190 5.68 -13.96 7.29
C PHE A 190 6.76 -15.05 7.21
N LEU A 191 7.51 -15.10 6.11
CA LEU A 191 8.58 -16.07 5.91
C LEU A 191 9.80 -15.76 6.79
N LEU A 192 10.15 -14.49 6.98
CA LEU A 192 11.23 -14.08 7.87
C LEU A 192 10.98 -14.48 9.32
N ASP A 193 9.75 -14.40 9.80
CA ASP A 193 9.41 -14.82 11.18
C ASP A 193 9.61 -16.31 11.43
N LYS A 194 9.65 -17.13 10.38
CA LYS A 194 9.91 -18.58 10.48
C LYS A 194 11.39 -18.92 10.49
N GLN A 195 12.25 -17.98 10.17
CA GLN A 195 13.69 -18.19 10.18
C GLN A 195 14.26 -17.88 11.55
N ALA A 196 15.01 -18.82 12.13
CA ALA A 196 15.78 -18.59 13.33
C ALA A 196 16.95 -17.64 12.98
N GLU A 197 17.00 -16.48 13.60
CA GLU A 197 18.07 -15.48 13.52
C GLU A 197 18.68 -15.24 12.14
N SER A 198 18.10 -14.32 11.36
CA SER A 198 18.79 -13.75 10.20
C SER A 198 19.40 -12.38 10.58
N LYS A 199 20.69 -12.20 10.33
CA LYS A 199 21.33 -10.87 10.42
C LYS A 199 20.68 -9.96 9.39
N HIS A 200 20.11 -8.83 9.84
CA HIS A 200 19.55 -7.85 8.92
C HIS A 200 20.67 -7.15 8.13
N ILE A 201 20.60 -7.25 6.80
CA ILE A 201 21.53 -6.62 5.86
C ILE A 201 20.95 -5.30 5.36
N PHE A 202 19.62 -5.26 5.17
CA PHE A 202 18.92 -4.08 4.65
C PHE A 202 18.29 -3.27 5.77
N ASN A 203 18.34 -1.95 5.63
CA ASN A 203 17.62 -1.00 6.45
C ASN A 203 16.96 0.03 5.52
N PHE A 204 15.65 -0.03 5.41
CA PHE A 204 14.87 0.89 4.59
C PHE A 204 14.58 2.16 5.39
N LYS A 205 15.11 3.29 4.92
CA LYS A 205 14.90 4.61 5.52
C LYS A 205 13.86 5.39 4.72
N HIS A 206 13.10 6.23 5.40
CA HIS A 206 12.13 7.13 4.79
C HIS A 206 11.01 6.44 4.01
N HIS A 207 10.67 5.21 4.34
CA HIS A 207 9.53 4.53 3.73
C HIS A 207 8.22 4.83 4.47
N TYR A 208 7.13 4.76 3.71
CA TYR A 208 5.79 5.01 4.26
C TYR A 208 5.22 3.71 4.84
N ILE A 209 5.41 3.55 6.14
CA ILE A 209 5.04 2.35 6.90
C ILE A 209 3.58 1.96 6.67
N LEU A 210 2.67 2.95 6.67
CA LEU A 210 1.24 2.70 6.47
C LEU A 210 0.87 2.03 5.15
N SER A 211 1.69 2.20 4.12
CA SER A 211 1.41 1.57 2.82
C SER A 211 1.37 0.04 2.90
N ALA A 212 1.96 -0.57 3.94
CA ALA A 212 1.82 -2.00 4.20
C ALA A 212 0.36 -2.44 4.33
N LEU A 213 -0.50 -1.56 4.84
CA LEU A 213 -1.93 -1.81 5.04
C LEU A 213 -2.74 -1.85 3.74
N ASP A 214 -2.15 -1.44 2.63
CA ASP A 214 -2.79 -1.41 1.31
C ASP A 214 -2.44 -2.63 0.46
N SER A 215 -1.73 -3.61 1.04
CA SER A 215 -1.23 -4.77 0.30
C SER A 215 -2.35 -5.65 -0.28
N ASP A 216 -3.46 -5.80 0.40
CA ASP A 216 -4.64 -6.52 -0.06
C ASP A 216 -5.29 -5.81 -1.27
N VAL A 217 -5.51 -4.49 -1.15
CA VAL A 217 -6.05 -3.66 -2.24
C VAL A 217 -5.15 -3.71 -3.47
N LEU A 218 -3.83 -3.65 -3.27
CA LEU A 218 -2.87 -3.76 -4.38
C LEU A 218 -2.90 -5.12 -5.05
N CYS A 219 -3.02 -6.20 -4.28
CA CYS A 219 -3.12 -7.55 -4.84
C CYS A 219 -4.36 -7.69 -5.73
N ASP A 220 -5.51 -7.22 -5.27
CA ASP A 220 -6.76 -7.24 -6.05
C ASP A 220 -6.65 -6.38 -7.32
N LEU A 221 -6.06 -5.18 -7.21
CA LEU A 221 -5.85 -4.31 -8.36
C LEU A 221 -4.87 -4.91 -9.38
N PHE A 222 -3.79 -5.56 -8.94
CA PHE A 222 -2.86 -6.26 -9.82
C PHE A 222 -3.53 -7.44 -10.54
N LEU A 223 -4.38 -8.18 -9.82
CA LEU A 223 -5.16 -9.26 -10.42
C LEU A 223 -6.10 -8.73 -11.50
N ALA A 224 -6.86 -7.67 -11.20
CA ALA A 224 -7.77 -7.04 -12.15
C ALA A 224 -7.03 -6.48 -13.39
N ILE A 225 -5.86 -5.83 -13.19
CA ILE A 225 -5.02 -5.35 -14.31
C ILE A 225 -4.51 -6.51 -15.16
N ARG A 226 -4.04 -7.61 -14.53
CA ARG A 226 -3.54 -8.80 -15.22
C ARG A 226 -4.62 -9.48 -16.04
N GLU A 227 -5.84 -9.56 -15.50
CA GLU A 227 -6.98 -10.22 -16.13
C GLU A 227 -7.81 -9.27 -17.01
N HIS A 228 -7.40 -8.01 -17.14
CA HIS A 228 -8.09 -6.98 -17.92
C HIS A 228 -9.55 -6.78 -17.48
N ARG A 229 -9.80 -6.72 -16.18
CA ARG A 229 -11.16 -6.66 -15.61
C ARG A 229 -11.47 -5.29 -15.02
N GLU A 230 -12.75 -4.97 -15.03
CA GLU A 230 -13.30 -3.81 -14.33
C GLU A 230 -13.36 -4.04 -12.82
N VAL A 231 -13.37 -2.94 -12.08
CA VAL A 231 -13.39 -2.96 -10.61
C VAL A 231 -14.44 -1.99 -10.10
N ILE A 232 -15.17 -2.42 -9.08
CA ILE A 232 -15.99 -1.56 -8.24
C ILE A 232 -15.30 -1.47 -6.88
N ALA A 233 -15.17 -0.26 -6.33
CA ALA A 233 -14.53 0.00 -5.06
C ALA A 233 -15.22 1.11 -4.28
N ASP A 234 -15.05 1.10 -2.95
CA ASP A 234 -15.40 2.23 -2.10
C ASP A 234 -14.23 3.20 -2.03
N ASN A 235 -14.47 4.49 -2.30
CA ASN A 235 -13.48 5.56 -2.25
C ASN A 235 -13.80 6.53 -1.11
N TYR A 236 -12.93 6.62 -0.12
CA TYR A 236 -13.03 7.46 1.08
C TYR A 236 -12.27 8.79 0.95
N SER A 237 -12.20 9.34 -0.24
CA SER A 237 -11.53 10.63 -0.44
C SER A 237 -12.15 11.73 0.47
N PRO A 238 -11.32 12.58 1.09
CA PRO A 238 -11.80 13.73 1.89
C PRO A 238 -12.70 14.71 1.12
N ARG A 239 -12.73 14.61 -0.21
CA ARG A 239 -13.63 15.41 -1.05
C ARG A 239 -15.10 15.01 -0.93
N TYR A 240 -15.38 13.87 -0.31
CA TYR A 240 -16.72 13.33 -0.13
C TYR A 240 -17.04 13.23 1.35
N SER A 241 -18.29 13.47 1.72
CA SER A 241 -18.80 13.32 3.10
C SER A 241 -19.04 11.85 3.47
N GLY A 242 -18.19 10.93 3.02
CA GLY A 242 -18.31 9.50 3.26
C GLY A 242 -17.68 8.67 2.14
N ALA A 243 -17.93 7.37 2.15
CA ALA A 243 -17.54 6.50 1.06
C ALA A 243 -18.41 6.79 -0.18
N LYS A 244 -17.76 6.99 -1.32
CA LYS A 244 -18.43 6.99 -2.62
C LYS A 244 -18.03 5.73 -3.36
N GLN A 245 -19.01 4.94 -3.81
CA GLN A 245 -18.72 3.82 -4.70
C GLN A 245 -18.27 4.35 -6.06
N VAL A 246 -17.19 3.79 -6.57
CA VAL A 246 -16.59 4.14 -7.87
C VAL A 246 -16.38 2.88 -8.70
N SER A 247 -16.59 3.01 -10.01
CA SER A 247 -16.30 1.95 -10.98
C SER A 247 -15.25 2.42 -11.98
N PHE A 248 -14.29 1.56 -12.30
CA PHE A 248 -13.20 1.88 -13.22
C PHE A 248 -12.53 0.64 -13.81
N VAL A 249 -11.92 0.81 -14.96
CA VAL A 249 -10.96 -0.15 -15.52
C VAL A 249 -9.57 0.20 -14.97
N PRO A 250 -8.94 -0.62 -14.10
CA PRO A 250 -7.63 -0.32 -13.54
C PRO A 250 -6.55 -0.52 -14.60
N LEU A 251 -5.69 0.47 -14.83
CA LEU A 251 -4.71 0.44 -15.92
C LEU A 251 -3.25 0.38 -15.46
N LYS A 252 -2.90 1.15 -14.42
CA LYS A 252 -1.51 1.29 -13.95
C LYS A 252 -1.45 1.76 -12.50
N ILE A 253 -0.48 1.23 -11.76
CA ILE A 253 -0.14 1.72 -10.42
C ILE A 253 1.08 2.63 -10.53
N LEU A 254 0.98 3.83 -9.95
CA LEU A 254 2.06 4.79 -9.80
C LEU A 254 2.48 4.85 -8.33
N ILE A 255 3.79 4.76 -8.09
CA ILE A 255 4.37 4.86 -6.76
C ILE A 255 5.21 6.13 -6.70
N SER A 256 4.81 7.06 -5.81
CA SER A 256 5.58 8.27 -5.56
C SER A 256 6.66 7.97 -4.53
N SER A 257 7.92 7.90 -4.96
CA SER A 257 9.06 7.73 -4.04
C SER A 257 9.26 8.97 -3.14
N GLN A 258 8.94 10.16 -3.64
CA GLN A 258 9.06 11.41 -2.90
C GLN A 258 7.91 11.61 -1.89
N GLY A 259 6.68 11.36 -2.32
CA GLY A 259 5.48 11.53 -1.50
C GLY A 259 5.06 10.25 -0.77
N GLY A 260 5.70 9.11 -1.02
CA GLY A 260 5.43 7.80 -0.44
C GLY A 260 4.02 7.26 -0.65
N ARG A 261 3.27 7.84 -1.57
CA ARG A 261 1.89 7.49 -1.84
C ARG A 261 1.78 6.68 -3.11
N GLN A 262 0.76 5.84 -3.13
CA GLN A 262 0.45 5.01 -4.28
C GLN A 262 -0.86 5.47 -4.92
N TYR A 263 -0.87 5.49 -6.23
CA TYR A 263 -2.01 5.91 -7.02
C TYR A 263 -2.33 4.88 -8.08
N LEU A 264 -3.60 4.56 -8.20
CA LEU A 264 -4.13 3.83 -9.33
C LEU A 264 -4.52 4.81 -10.44
N ILE A 265 -4.07 4.59 -11.64
CA ILE A 265 -4.65 5.19 -12.83
C ILE A 265 -5.68 4.22 -13.40
N GLY A 266 -6.92 4.67 -13.46
CA GLY A 266 -8.03 3.91 -14.00
C GLY A 266 -8.85 4.76 -14.99
N TYR A 267 -9.56 4.09 -15.89
CA TYR A 267 -10.54 4.73 -16.74
C TYR A 267 -11.93 4.60 -16.10
N SER A 268 -12.57 5.72 -15.87
CA SER A 268 -13.93 5.78 -15.35
C SER A 268 -14.93 5.85 -16.51
N ARG A 269 -15.80 4.84 -16.61
CA ARG A 269 -16.85 4.84 -17.62
C ARG A 269 -17.94 5.89 -17.34
N GLU A 270 -18.19 6.17 -16.05
CA GLU A 270 -19.16 7.20 -15.62
C GLU A 270 -18.79 8.58 -16.16
N TYR A 271 -17.49 8.89 -16.21
CA TYR A 271 -17.00 10.22 -16.60
C TYR A 271 -16.30 10.23 -17.96
N ASP A 272 -16.18 9.10 -18.63
CA ASP A 272 -15.46 8.94 -19.91
C ASP A 272 -14.06 9.55 -19.90
N GLN A 273 -13.29 9.25 -18.84
CA GLN A 273 -11.95 9.83 -18.68
C GLN A 273 -11.02 8.98 -17.83
N LEU A 274 -9.72 9.17 -18.05
CA LEU A 274 -8.69 8.67 -17.15
C LEU A 274 -8.71 9.47 -15.84
N ARG A 275 -8.63 8.76 -14.73
CA ARG A 275 -8.61 9.34 -13.37
C ARG A 275 -7.55 8.69 -12.51
N SER A 276 -7.01 9.46 -11.57
CA SER A 276 -6.14 8.95 -10.53
C SER A 276 -6.90 8.74 -9.22
N TYR A 277 -6.69 7.61 -8.58
CA TYR A 277 -7.25 7.25 -7.29
C TYR A 277 -6.12 6.96 -6.32
N ARG A 278 -6.13 7.54 -5.14
CA ARG A 278 -5.19 7.16 -4.09
C ARG A 278 -5.54 5.76 -3.59
N VAL A 279 -4.57 4.86 -3.58
CA VAL A 279 -4.78 3.47 -3.16
C VAL A 279 -5.22 3.40 -1.69
N ASP A 280 -4.65 4.26 -0.84
CA ASP A 280 -5.01 4.33 0.59
C ASP A 280 -6.44 4.85 0.87
N TYR A 281 -7.14 5.37 -0.14
CA TYR A 281 -8.56 5.74 -0.05
C TYR A 281 -9.48 4.65 -0.62
N LEU A 282 -8.96 3.64 -1.27
CA LEU A 282 -9.74 2.54 -1.84
C LEU A 282 -9.92 1.40 -0.83
N SER A 283 -11.07 0.77 -0.87
CA SER A 283 -11.37 -0.44 -0.11
C SER A 283 -12.51 -1.22 -0.76
N ASN A 284 -12.79 -2.43 -0.26
CA ASN A 284 -13.85 -3.29 -0.74
C ASN A 284 -13.80 -3.51 -2.25
N ILE A 285 -12.59 -3.83 -2.76
CA ILE A 285 -12.36 -4.09 -4.17
C ILE A 285 -13.18 -5.30 -4.63
N LYS A 286 -14.00 -5.09 -5.65
CA LYS A 286 -14.77 -6.14 -6.32
C LYS A 286 -14.37 -6.17 -7.79
N ILE A 287 -13.73 -7.26 -8.20
CA ILE A 287 -13.38 -7.51 -9.60
C ILE A 287 -14.66 -7.97 -10.31
N THR A 288 -14.98 -7.36 -11.42
CA THR A 288 -16.23 -7.60 -12.17
C THR A 288 -15.95 -8.12 -13.59
N ASP A 289 -16.51 -7.51 -14.61
CA ASP A 289 -16.50 -7.99 -15.97
C ASP A 289 -15.14 -7.75 -16.67
N VAL A 290 -14.91 -8.43 -17.78
CA VAL A 290 -13.75 -8.23 -18.63
C VAL A 290 -13.91 -6.93 -19.42
N ALA A 291 -12.92 -6.07 -19.40
CA ALA A 291 -12.86 -4.84 -20.20
C ALA A 291 -12.24 -5.15 -21.57
N GLU A 292 -13.05 -5.36 -22.59
CA GLU A 292 -12.60 -5.70 -23.94
C GLU A 292 -11.72 -4.60 -24.57
N ASP A 293 -11.94 -3.35 -24.20
CA ASP A 293 -11.21 -2.17 -24.65
C ASP A 293 -9.92 -1.86 -23.84
N PHE A 294 -9.53 -2.72 -22.89
CA PHE A 294 -8.40 -2.51 -21.99
C PHE A 294 -7.11 -2.08 -22.71
N ASN A 295 -6.76 -2.76 -23.80
CA ASN A 295 -5.55 -2.43 -24.56
C ASN A 295 -5.63 -1.06 -25.25
N SER A 296 -6.81 -0.62 -25.66
CA SER A 296 -7.06 0.69 -26.26
C SER A 296 -6.92 1.78 -25.18
N LEU A 297 -7.46 1.53 -23.99
CA LEU A 297 -7.33 2.42 -22.83
C LEU A 297 -5.88 2.55 -22.37
N ARG A 298 -5.09 1.45 -22.37
CA ARG A 298 -3.65 1.53 -22.07
C ARG A 298 -2.86 2.32 -23.12
N LYS A 299 -3.21 2.21 -24.40
CA LYS A 299 -2.60 3.03 -25.46
C LYS A 299 -2.97 4.50 -25.27
N TRP A 300 -4.21 4.78 -24.85
CA TRP A 300 -4.64 6.13 -24.53
C TRP A 300 -3.86 6.70 -23.32
N LEU A 301 -3.73 5.93 -22.25
CA LEU A 301 -2.90 6.32 -21.11
C LEU A 301 -1.47 6.62 -21.53
N LYS A 302 -0.82 5.73 -22.31
CA LYS A 302 0.56 5.92 -22.76
C LYS A 302 0.77 7.21 -23.57
N ARG A 303 -0.20 7.60 -24.38
CA ARG A 303 -0.15 8.88 -25.13
C ARG A 303 -0.22 10.10 -24.21
N ASN A 304 -0.92 9.99 -23.08
CA ASN A 304 -1.10 11.07 -22.12
C ASN A 304 0.02 11.14 -21.07
N GLU A 305 0.76 10.05 -20.85
CA GLU A 305 1.86 10.02 -19.85
C GLU A 305 2.92 11.11 -20.07
N LYS A 306 3.17 11.51 -21.30
CA LYS A 306 4.14 12.56 -21.62
C LYS A 306 3.74 13.96 -21.11
N HIS A 307 2.48 14.16 -20.73
CA HIS A 307 1.97 15.40 -20.14
C HIS A 307 1.69 15.29 -18.64
N MET A 308 2.03 14.14 -18.04
CA MET A 308 1.89 13.92 -16.60
C MET A 308 3.16 14.33 -15.87
N TRP A 309 3.10 15.41 -15.11
CA TRP A 309 4.18 15.71 -14.16
C TRP A 309 4.08 14.86 -12.91
N GLY A 310 2.91 14.79 -12.31
CA GLY A 310 2.59 13.96 -11.16
C GLY A 310 1.59 12.86 -11.50
N VAL A 311 0.43 12.92 -10.90
CA VAL A 311 -0.63 11.92 -11.04
C VAL A 311 -1.93 12.49 -11.61
N THR A 312 -1.99 13.79 -11.82
CA THR A 312 -3.17 14.46 -12.34
C THR A 312 -3.34 14.14 -13.82
N LEU A 313 -4.55 13.75 -14.18
CA LEU A 313 -5.03 13.57 -15.54
C LEU A 313 -6.28 14.44 -15.70
N ARG A 314 -6.34 15.20 -16.77
CA ARG A 314 -7.51 15.99 -17.15
C ARG A 314 -8.02 15.56 -18.52
N ASN A 315 -9.30 15.79 -18.78
CA ASN A 315 -9.82 15.61 -20.12
C ASN A 315 -9.15 16.66 -21.04
N SER A 316 -8.68 16.21 -22.19
CA SER A 316 -7.98 17.03 -23.20
C SER A 316 -8.76 18.26 -23.70
N ILE A 317 -10.06 18.34 -23.43
CA ILE A 317 -10.92 19.48 -23.76
C ILE A 317 -10.43 20.81 -23.14
N ARG A 318 -9.74 20.76 -21.99
CA ARG A 318 -9.21 21.94 -21.29
C ARG A 318 -7.79 22.32 -21.69
N GLY A 319 -7.15 21.53 -22.56
CA GLY A 319 -5.75 21.73 -22.95
C GLY A 319 -4.77 21.42 -21.82
N TYR A 320 -3.50 21.67 -22.08
CA TYR A 320 -2.40 21.52 -21.14
C TYR A 320 -2.00 22.87 -20.54
N ASP A 321 -1.56 22.86 -19.29
CA ASP A 321 -0.89 24.00 -18.70
C ASP A 321 0.50 24.13 -19.35
N LYS A 322 0.79 25.30 -19.93
CA LYS A 322 2.13 25.62 -20.44
C LYS A 322 2.97 26.22 -19.32
N VAL A 323 4.19 25.74 -19.20
CA VAL A 323 5.14 26.18 -18.17
C VAL A 323 6.44 26.58 -18.83
N GLU A 324 6.95 27.75 -18.46
CA GLU A 324 8.26 28.25 -18.85
C GLU A 324 9.01 28.73 -17.60
N MET A 325 10.24 28.28 -17.42
CA MET A 325 11.12 28.66 -16.31
C MET A 325 12.49 29.02 -16.88
N THR A 326 12.97 30.22 -16.57
CA THR A 326 14.33 30.68 -16.90
C THR A 326 15.20 30.59 -15.65
N VAL A 327 16.31 29.88 -15.74
CA VAL A 327 17.24 29.62 -14.64
C VAL A 327 18.58 30.26 -14.95
N LYS A 328 19.10 31.04 -14.01
CA LYS A 328 20.46 31.64 -14.08
C LYS A 328 21.49 30.67 -13.51
N ILE A 329 22.61 30.56 -14.20
CA ILE A 329 23.73 29.68 -13.87
C ILE A 329 24.99 30.51 -13.66
N GLY A 330 25.63 30.32 -12.54
CA GLY A 330 26.91 30.96 -12.25
C GLY A 330 28.11 30.27 -12.90
N GLU A 331 29.29 30.83 -12.73
CA GLU A 331 30.54 30.20 -13.14
C GLU A 331 30.74 28.85 -12.42
N ASN A 332 31.08 27.80 -13.15
CA ASN A 332 31.29 26.43 -12.64
C ASN A 332 30.01 25.74 -12.09
N GLU A 333 28.82 26.16 -12.49
CA GLU A 333 27.56 25.60 -12.05
C GLU A 333 26.82 24.75 -13.12
N GLU A 334 27.54 24.23 -14.10
CA GLU A 334 26.99 23.37 -15.18
C GLU A 334 26.22 22.13 -14.64
N TYR A 335 26.50 21.75 -13.40
CA TYR A 335 25.77 20.67 -12.74
C TYR A 335 24.25 20.96 -12.62
N ILE A 336 23.84 22.23 -12.69
CA ILE A 336 22.43 22.65 -12.64
C ILE A 336 21.72 22.24 -13.94
N ILE A 337 22.40 22.38 -15.09
CA ILE A 337 21.87 21.92 -16.39
C ILE A 337 21.68 20.40 -16.32
N ASN A 338 22.70 19.68 -15.86
CA ASN A 338 22.64 18.24 -15.70
C ASN A 338 21.55 17.82 -14.71
N ARG A 339 21.29 18.63 -13.69
CA ARG A 339 20.22 18.41 -12.73
C ARG A 339 18.84 18.62 -13.36
N LEU A 340 18.63 19.69 -14.11
CA LEU A 340 17.39 19.95 -14.85
C LEU A 340 17.09 18.81 -15.82
N GLU A 341 18.08 18.37 -16.60
CA GLU A 341 17.96 17.26 -17.54
C GLU A 341 17.61 15.94 -16.86
N ARG A 342 18.25 15.64 -15.74
CA ARG A 342 18.03 14.39 -15.00
C ARG A 342 16.70 14.36 -14.26
N GLU A 343 16.25 15.50 -13.70
CA GLU A 343 15.10 15.58 -12.83
C GLU A 343 13.81 15.93 -13.57
N LYS A 344 13.88 16.47 -14.78
CA LYS A 344 12.69 16.71 -15.60
C LYS A 344 11.97 15.38 -15.87
N ARG A 345 10.68 15.37 -15.66
CA ARG A 345 9.84 14.20 -15.95
C ARG A 345 9.29 14.23 -17.36
N CYS A 346 9.04 15.46 -17.84
CA CYS A 346 8.66 15.79 -19.19
C CYS A 346 9.14 17.21 -19.49
N GLY A 347 9.00 17.66 -20.72
CA GLY A 347 9.45 18.98 -21.13
C GLY A 347 10.86 18.99 -21.70
N GLU A 348 11.32 20.16 -22.05
CA GLU A 348 12.58 20.40 -22.75
C GLU A 348 13.43 21.42 -22.00
N VAL A 349 14.75 21.25 -22.06
CA VAL A 349 15.73 22.16 -21.50
C VAL A 349 16.52 22.72 -22.67
N GLU A 350 16.54 24.03 -22.80
CA GLU A 350 17.24 24.78 -23.84
C GLU A 350 18.30 25.68 -23.21
N ILE A 351 19.53 25.57 -23.67
CA ILE A 351 20.63 26.44 -23.26
C ILE A 351 20.54 27.74 -24.13
N ILE A 352 20.20 28.86 -23.51
CA ILE A 352 20.07 30.15 -24.21
C ILE A 352 21.43 30.78 -24.39
N ASP A 353 22.23 30.82 -23.31
CA ASP A 353 23.62 31.29 -23.28
C ASP A 353 24.40 30.60 -22.15
N GLU A 354 25.68 31.00 -21.96
CA GLU A 354 26.57 30.42 -20.94
C GLU A 354 26.03 30.51 -19.50
N HIS A 355 25.13 31.46 -19.24
CA HIS A 355 24.58 31.75 -17.92
C HIS A 355 23.07 31.60 -17.82
N THR A 356 22.41 31.17 -18.88
CA THR A 356 20.95 31.15 -18.93
C THR A 356 20.42 29.85 -19.57
N VAL A 357 19.55 29.17 -18.85
CA VAL A 357 18.88 27.99 -19.35
C VAL A 357 17.37 28.16 -19.21
N LYS A 358 16.63 27.75 -20.21
CA LYS A 358 15.18 27.77 -20.25
C LYS A 358 14.62 26.34 -20.20
N PHE A 359 13.70 26.11 -19.29
CA PHE A 359 12.91 24.88 -19.23
C PHE A 359 11.48 25.18 -19.70
N THR A 360 10.94 24.34 -20.56
CA THR A 360 9.56 24.44 -21.04
C THR A 360 8.84 23.08 -20.93
N ALA A 361 7.56 23.10 -20.54
CA ALA A 361 6.74 21.90 -20.48
C ALA A 361 5.27 22.17 -20.77
N GLU A 362 4.57 21.17 -21.27
CA GLU A 362 3.11 21.13 -21.37
C GLU A 362 2.59 20.00 -20.49
N VAL A 363 1.88 20.33 -19.42
CA VAL A 363 1.45 19.39 -18.38
C VAL A 363 -0.04 19.49 -18.07
N PHE A 364 -0.63 18.46 -17.50
CA PHE A 364 -2.02 18.50 -17.08
C PHE A 364 -2.27 19.47 -15.92
N ASP A 365 -1.32 19.61 -15.01
CA ASP A 365 -1.42 20.51 -13.85
C ASP A 365 -0.05 21.04 -13.45
N ALA A 366 0.19 22.31 -13.73
CA ALA A 366 1.43 22.99 -13.38
C ALA A 366 1.66 23.08 -11.86
N SER A 367 0.59 22.99 -11.05
CA SER A 367 0.70 23.02 -9.59
C SER A 367 1.49 21.83 -9.03
N GLU A 368 1.47 20.70 -9.72
CA GLU A 368 2.26 19.51 -9.32
C GLU A 368 3.78 19.72 -9.48
N MET A 369 4.18 20.73 -10.28
CA MET A 369 5.59 21.05 -10.50
C MET A 369 6.18 21.95 -9.41
N LEU A 370 5.35 22.68 -8.67
CA LEU A 370 5.79 23.69 -7.71
C LEU A 370 6.84 23.17 -6.69
N PRO A 371 6.72 21.98 -6.10
CA PRO A 371 7.74 21.48 -5.19
C PRO A 371 9.12 21.34 -5.84
N TRP A 372 9.17 20.93 -7.11
CA TRP A 372 10.40 20.81 -7.86
C TRP A 372 10.93 22.18 -8.31
N LEU A 373 10.08 23.05 -8.82
CA LEU A 373 10.43 24.43 -9.24
C LEU A 373 11.05 25.21 -8.06
N ARG A 374 10.48 25.07 -6.86
CA ARG A 374 10.99 25.73 -5.65
C ARG A 374 12.41 25.31 -5.28
N THR A 375 12.88 24.16 -5.72
CA THR A 375 14.26 23.74 -5.47
C THR A 375 15.30 24.57 -6.26
N PHE A 376 14.86 25.39 -7.22
CA PHE A 376 15.68 26.31 -8.01
C PHE A 376 15.44 27.79 -7.65
N ILE A 377 14.73 28.10 -6.55
CA ILE A 377 14.22 29.43 -6.22
C ILE A 377 15.28 30.53 -6.26
N CYS A 378 16.50 30.25 -5.81
CA CYS A 378 17.61 31.22 -5.82
C CYS A 378 18.18 31.51 -7.23
N ARG A 379 17.70 30.81 -8.25
CA ARG A 379 18.24 30.88 -9.62
C ARG A 379 17.17 31.17 -10.66
N VAL A 380 15.90 31.09 -10.29
CA VAL A 380 14.78 31.36 -11.19
C VAL A 380 14.68 32.86 -11.40
N SER A 381 14.99 33.32 -12.59
CA SER A 381 14.82 34.72 -12.97
C SER A 381 13.44 35.02 -13.59
N GLU A 382 12.81 33.98 -14.14
CA GLU A 382 11.47 34.11 -14.72
C GLU A 382 10.72 32.78 -14.59
N PHE A 383 9.48 32.84 -14.14
CA PHE A 383 8.55 31.72 -14.15
C PHE A 383 7.19 32.16 -14.66
N LYS A 384 6.75 31.56 -15.76
CA LYS A 384 5.46 31.82 -16.40
C LYS A 384 4.67 30.54 -16.53
N SER A 385 3.37 30.60 -16.28
CA SER A 385 2.44 29.53 -16.56
C SER A 385 1.12 30.03 -17.11
N SER A 386 0.52 29.23 -18.00
CA SER A 386 -0.88 29.46 -18.39
C SER A 386 -1.82 29.26 -17.22
N ASN A 387 -1.44 28.40 -16.23
CA ASN A 387 -2.10 28.28 -14.95
C ASN A 387 -1.68 29.40 -14.01
N LYS A 388 -2.43 30.52 -14.04
CA LYS A 388 -2.11 31.71 -13.24
C LYS A 388 -2.16 31.49 -11.72
N GLN A 389 -2.85 30.46 -11.26
CA GLN A 389 -2.85 30.14 -9.84
C GLN A 389 -1.51 29.51 -9.44
N ALA A 390 -0.97 28.61 -10.24
CA ALA A 390 0.35 28.01 -9.99
C ALA A 390 1.47 29.09 -10.08
N GLU A 391 1.40 29.97 -11.08
CA GLU A 391 2.36 31.09 -11.24
C GLU A 391 2.36 31.99 -10.02
N ARG A 392 1.18 32.47 -9.59
CA ARG A 392 1.03 33.29 -8.39
C ARG A 392 1.50 32.58 -7.12
N ALA A 393 1.21 31.31 -6.97
CA ALA A 393 1.63 30.54 -5.80
C ALA A 393 3.16 30.46 -5.69
N PHE A 394 3.86 30.34 -6.84
CA PHE A 394 5.32 30.34 -6.85
C PHE A 394 5.90 31.67 -6.38
N TRP A 395 5.44 32.77 -6.94
CA TRP A 395 5.96 34.11 -6.61
C TRP A 395 5.56 34.58 -5.21
N ASN A 396 4.33 34.30 -4.76
CA ASN A 396 3.90 34.62 -3.40
C ASN A 396 4.71 33.89 -2.32
N ASP A 397 5.20 32.67 -2.62
CA ASP A 397 6.06 31.96 -1.67
C ASP A 397 7.44 32.60 -1.58
N LEU A 398 7.94 33.16 -2.68
CA LEU A 398 9.19 33.91 -2.72
C LEU A 398 9.07 35.25 -1.96
N ASP A 399 7.99 35.96 -2.18
CA ASP A 399 7.70 37.24 -1.50
C ASP A 399 7.62 37.02 0.03
N LYS A 400 6.90 35.99 0.48
CA LYS A 400 6.84 35.61 1.89
C LYS A 400 8.20 35.24 2.47
N MET A 401 9.06 34.63 1.66
CA MET A 401 10.43 34.30 2.10
C MET A 401 11.25 35.56 2.28
N TYR A 402 11.14 36.55 1.41
CA TYR A 402 11.79 37.86 1.57
C TYR A 402 11.28 38.59 2.82
N GLU A 403 9.97 38.58 3.06
CA GLU A 403 9.38 39.15 4.29
C GLU A 403 9.93 38.52 5.55
N LEU A 404 10.03 37.13 5.57
CA LEU A 404 10.55 36.39 6.74
C LEU A 404 12.01 36.70 7.05
N TYR A 405 12.82 37.01 6.06
CA TYR A 405 14.23 37.33 6.25
C TYR A 405 14.52 38.84 6.30
N ASP A 406 13.46 39.66 6.36
CA ASP A 406 13.55 41.13 6.40
C ASP A 406 14.42 41.75 5.27
N ILE A 407 14.42 41.11 4.11
CA ILE A 407 15.15 41.55 2.91
C ILE A 407 14.24 42.55 2.22
N LYS A 408 14.57 43.83 2.34
CA LYS A 408 13.90 44.86 1.55
C LYS A 408 14.42 44.83 0.12
N GLU A 409 13.51 44.91 -0.85
CA GLU A 409 13.88 45.10 -2.23
C GLU A 409 14.77 46.36 -2.37
N GLY A 410 16.01 46.17 -2.87
CA GLY A 410 16.94 47.24 -3.16
C GLY A 410 16.72 47.85 -4.52
#